data_44b3c1531424801d6cdb1ac44bb0b5f7
#
_entry.id   44b3c1531424801d6cdb1ac44bb0b5f7
#
_cell.length_a   1.000
_cell.length_b   1.000
_cell.length_c   1.000
_cell.angle_alpha   90.00
_cell.angle_beta   90.00
_cell.angle_gamma   90.00
#
_symmetry.space_group_name_H-M   'P 1'
#
loop_
_entity.id
_entity.type
_entity.pdbx_description
1 polymer ?
#
loop_
_entity_poly.entity_id
_entity_poly.type
_entity_poly.pdbx_seq_one_letter_code
_entity_poly.pdbx_strand_id
1 'polypeptide(L)'
;EKCDPEWLEELGTDVDDVLEQFCEFMEALTSPEDDALQIRQITICGGRDKSGQPENAELSVHPGDVISIVGPTGSGKSRLLGDIECMAQGDTPTGRYIRINGAYPDDETRFELEGRLVAQLSQNMNFVMDLNVREFLEMHAKSRFCEDPEQVVIQCFECANELAGEKFSIDTKVTQLSGGQSRALMIADTAYMSSSPVILIDEIENAGIDRRQAISILTRKDKIVFMSTHDPLLALSASKRIVIRNGGIAKIIETTEEERASQTIIEELDGTIMRIREMLRHGERITPDRLDGFSR
;
A
#
# COMPACT_ATOMS: atom_id res chain seq x y z
N GLU A 1 25.46 25.58 -21.20
CA GLU A 1 25.03 26.63 -22.17
C GLU A 1 25.21 27.95 -21.48
N LYS A 2 25.91 28.92 -22.13
CA LYS A 2 26.16 30.24 -21.54
C LYS A 2 24.86 31.03 -21.63
N CYS A 3 24.30 31.42 -20.47
CA CYS A 3 23.27 32.47 -20.44
C CYS A 3 23.79 33.73 -21.07
N ASP A 4 22.99 34.34 -21.95
CA ASP A 4 23.32 35.60 -22.60
C ASP A 4 23.14 36.71 -21.57
N PRO A 5 24.16 37.52 -21.27
CA PRO A 5 24.09 38.55 -20.24
C PRO A 5 22.98 39.61 -20.49
N GLU A 6 22.61 39.86 -21.75
CA GLU A 6 21.58 40.83 -22.11
C GLU A 6 20.17 40.46 -21.57
N TRP A 7 19.88 39.17 -21.37
CA TRP A 7 18.59 38.70 -20.80
C TRP A 7 18.44 39.01 -19.31
N LEU A 8 19.56 39.04 -18.59
CA LEU A 8 19.55 39.31 -17.14
C LEU A 8 19.41 40.81 -16.84
N GLU A 9 19.96 41.67 -17.70
CA GLU A 9 19.75 43.12 -17.60
C GLU A 9 18.28 43.52 -17.90
N GLU A 10 17.59 42.84 -18.81
CA GLU A 10 16.17 43.05 -19.09
C GLU A 10 15.26 42.62 -17.91
N LEU A 11 15.68 41.62 -17.12
CA LEU A 11 14.95 41.15 -15.93
C LEU A 11 15.27 41.97 -14.68
N GLY A 12 16.26 42.88 -14.74
CA GLY A 12 16.65 43.77 -13.63
C GLY A 12 17.29 43.00 -12.45
N THR A 13 17.91 41.87 -12.73
CA THR A 13 18.55 41.02 -11.72
C THR A 13 19.99 40.64 -12.15
N ASP A 14 20.86 40.39 -11.18
CA ASP A 14 22.24 39.98 -11.41
C ASP A 14 22.34 38.40 -11.45
N VAL A 15 23.34 37.89 -12.13
CA VAL A 15 23.64 36.43 -12.18
C VAL A 15 23.84 35.88 -10.78
N ASP A 16 24.51 36.62 -9.92
CA ASP A 16 24.81 36.22 -8.55
C ASP A 16 23.51 36.13 -7.70
N ASP A 17 22.59 37.08 -7.87
CA ASP A 17 21.27 37.09 -7.21
C ASP A 17 20.40 35.89 -7.67
N VAL A 18 20.41 35.59 -8.98
CA VAL A 18 19.68 34.41 -9.51
C VAL A 18 20.29 33.12 -9.01
N LEU A 19 21.61 33.05 -8.91
CA LEU A 19 22.32 31.87 -8.43
C LEU A 19 22.09 31.67 -6.93
N GLU A 20 22.07 32.76 -6.16
CA GLU A 20 21.76 32.70 -4.71
C GLU A 20 20.33 32.25 -4.49
N GLN A 21 19.35 32.84 -5.18
CA GLN A 21 17.94 32.38 -5.12
C GLN A 21 17.75 30.93 -5.59
N PHE A 22 18.50 30.51 -6.62
CA PHE A 22 18.48 29.14 -7.07
C PHE A 22 19.11 28.19 -6.05
N CYS A 23 20.21 28.57 -5.42
CA CYS A 23 20.80 27.79 -4.34
C CYS A 23 19.90 27.71 -3.12
N GLU A 24 19.28 28.80 -2.69
CA GLU A 24 18.28 28.82 -1.61
C GLU A 24 17.07 27.91 -1.97
N PHE A 25 16.57 27.99 -3.20
CA PHE A 25 15.51 27.13 -3.67
C PHE A 25 15.94 25.65 -3.70
N MET A 26 17.15 25.36 -4.15
CA MET A 26 17.69 23.98 -4.14
C MET A 26 17.97 23.49 -2.73
N GLU A 27 18.44 24.35 -1.81
CA GLU A 27 18.59 24.01 -0.40
C GLU A 27 17.24 23.77 0.27
N ALA A 28 16.21 24.55 -0.04
CA ALA A 28 14.84 24.32 0.42
C ALA A 28 14.25 23.01 -0.13
N LEU A 29 14.59 22.64 -1.37
CA LEU A 29 14.17 21.36 -1.96
C LEU A 29 14.98 20.15 -1.45
N THR A 30 16.24 20.38 -1.04
CA THR A 30 17.16 19.30 -0.62
C THR A 30 17.35 19.23 0.89
N SER A 31 16.95 20.26 1.64
CA SER A 31 16.84 20.12 3.08
C SER A 31 15.85 18.98 3.33
N PRO A 32 16.27 17.90 4.02
CA PRO A 32 15.29 16.98 4.56
C PRO A 32 14.44 17.85 5.47
N GLU A 33 13.19 18.09 5.07
CA GLU A 33 12.22 18.71 5.99
C GLU A 33 12.14 17.74 7.18
N ASP A 34 12.89 18.05 8.22
CA ASP A 34 12.76 17.44 9.56
C ASP A 34 11.36 17.69 10.15
N ASP A 35 10.54 18.49 9.48
CA ASP A 35 9.12 18.71 9.70
C ASP A 35 8.23 17.85 8.79
N ALA A 36 8.72 16.75 8.22
CA ALA A 36 7.82 15.75 7.65
C ALA A 36 6.77 15.42 8.72
N LEU A 37 5.52 15.80 8.46
CA LEU A 37 4.40 15.63 9.38
C LEU A 37 4.42 14.21 9.94
N GLN A 38 4.96 14.03 11.15
CA GLN A 38 5.03 12.73 11.79
C GLN A 38 3.61 12.25 12.04
N ILE A 39 3.18 11.27 11.27
CA ILE A 39 1.87 10.66 11.46
C ILE A 39 1.92 9.82 12.74
N ARG A 40 1.27 10.30 13.78
CA ARG A 40 1.11 9.61 15.07
C ARG A 40 -0.22 8.90 15.18
N GLN A 41 -1.22 9.41 14.46
CA GLN A 41 -2.58 8.90 14.51
C GLN A 41 -3.35 9.32 13.25
N ILE A 42 -4.12 8.40 12.71
CA ILE A 42 -5.17 8.69 11.72
C ILE A 42 -6.50 8.30 12.32
N THR A 43 -7.49 9.18 12.26
CA THR A 43 -8.84 8.88 12.72
C THR A 43 -9.82 8.97 11.57
N ILE A 44 -10.52 7.88 11.31
CA ILE A 44 -11.61 7.78 10.35
C ILE A 44 -12.90 8.11 11.06
N CYS A 45 -13.54 9.20 10.69
CA CYS A 45 -14.85 9.60 11.20
C CYS A 45 -15.93 9.20 10.21
N GLY A 46 -17.00 8.60 10.71
CA GLY A 46 -18.10 8.11 9.90
C GLY A 46 -18.79 9.20 9.08
N GLY A 47 -19.29 8.80 7.92
CA GLY A 47 -20.07 9.62 7.01
C GLY A 47 -21.50 9.10 6.86
N ARG A 48 -21.85 8.66 5.64
CA ARG A 48 -23.18 8.14 5.30
C ARG A 48 -23.06 6.89 4.44
N ASP A 49 -23.98 5.97 4.63
CA ASP A 49 -24.14 4.82 3.74
C ASP A 49 -24.83 5.20 2.41
N LYS A 50 -24.97 4.24 1.48
CA LYS A 50 -25.65 4.45 0.18
C LYS A 50 -27.13 4.82 0.31
N SER A 51 -27.74 4.57 1.46
CA SER A 51 -29.13 4.94 1.77
C SER A 51 -29.24 6.30 2.47
N GLY A 52 -28.11 6.99 2.67
CA GLY A 52 -28.04 8.28 3.37
C GLY A 52 -28.10 8.17 4.90
N GLN A 53 -28.07 6.95 5.46
CA GLN A 53 -28.06 6.76 6.90
C GLN A 53 -26.66 7.10 7.47
N PRO A 54 -26.58 7.81 8.61
CA PRO A 54 -25.32 8.18 9.21
C PRO A 54 -24.55 6.95 9.72
N GLU A 55 -23.25 6.96 9.54
CA GLU A 55 -22.33 5.99 10.14
C GLU A 55 -21.96 6.47 11.55
N ASN A 56 -22.37 5.73 12.57
CA ASN A 56 -21.95 5.99 13.95
C ASN A 56 -20.63 5.25 14.24
N ALA A 57 -19.57 5.60 13.49
CA ALA A 57 -18.27 4.93 13.58
C ALA A 57 -17.16 5.97 13.69
N GLU A 58 -16.24 5.73 14.61
CA GLU A 58 -14.98 6.43 14.72
C GLU A 58 -13.89 5.41 14.99
N LEU A 59 -12.82 5.43 14.18
CA LEU A 59 -11.67 4.53 14.33
C LEU A 59 -10.40 5.32 14.31
N SER A 60 -9.65 5.24 15.40
CA SER A 60 -8.28 5.74 15.49
C SER A 60 -7.28 4.61 15.31
N VAL A 61 -6.27 4.86 14.50
CA VAL A 61 -5.17 3.94 14.18
C VAL A 61 -3.83 4.65 14.33
N HIS A 62 -2.80 3.87 14.66
CA HIS A 62 -1.45 4.34 14.97
C HIS A 62 -0.42 3.60 14.11
N PRO A 63 0.81 4.14 13.99
CA PRO A 63 1.91 3.42 13.37
C PRO A 63 2.06 2.00 13.92
N GLY A 64 2.24 1.02 13.03
CA GLY A 64 2.27 -0.40 13.35
C GLY A 64 0.91 -1.11 13.32
N ASP A 65 -0.20 -0.38 13.25
CA ASP A 65 -1.53 -0.99 13.14
C ASP A 65 -1.77 -1.59 11.75
N VAL A 66 -2.34 -2.79 11.74
CA VAL A 66 -2.87 -3.45 10.54
C VAL A 66 -4.37 -3.55 10.68
N ILE A 67 -5.08 -2.98 9.71
CA ILE A 67 -6.55 -2.91 9.70
C ILE A 67 -7.07 -3.65 8.48
N SER A 68 -7.87 -4.67 8.67
CA SER A 68 -8.56 -5.33 7.57
C SER A 68 -9.94 -4.70 7.30
N ILE A 69 -10.28 -4.58 6.02
CA ILE A 69 -11.55 -4.07 5.54
C ILE A 69 -12.27 -5.23 4.85
N VAL A 70 -13.38 -5.66 5.42
CA VAL A 70 -14.13 -6.83 4.95
C VAL A 70 -15.56 -6.45 4.57
N GLY A 71 -16.15 -7.22 3.68
CA GLY A 71 -17.52 -7.04 3.24
C GLY A 71 -17.75 -7.61 1.85
N PRO A 72 -18.98 -7.79 1.41
CA PRO A 72 -19.31 -8.33 0.08
C PRO A 72 -18.68 -7.49 -1.04
N THR A 73 -18.51 -8.10 -2.22
CA THR A 73 -18.12 -7.37 -3.42
C THR A 73 -19.12 -6.24 -3.71
N GLY A 74 -18.63 -5.06 -4.04
CA GLY A 74 -19.45 -3.88 -4.26
C GLY A 74 -20.00 -3.22 -2.98
N SER A 75 -19.61 -3.69 -1.79
CA SER A 75 -20.06 -3.09 -0.51
C SER A 75 -19.49 -1.69 -0.26
N GLY A 76 -18.40 -1.28 -0.94
CA GLY A 76 -17.78 0.02 -0.76
C GLY A 76 -16.40 -0.01 -0.08
N LYS A 77 -15.72 -1.17 -0.01
CA LYS A 77 -14.38 -1.29 0.57
C LYS A 77 -13.37 -0.34 -0.09
N SER A 78 -13.24 -0.39 -1.41
CA SER A 78 -12.33 0.49 -2.16
C SER A 78 -12.72 1.98 -2.05
N ARG A 79 -13.99 2.29 -1.74
CA ARG A 79 -14.40 3.67 -1.49
C ARG A 79 -13.84 4.18 -0.16
N LEU A 80 -13.81 3.34 0.89
CA LEU A 80 -13.17 3.70 2.16
C LEU A 80 -11.65 3.91 1.97
N LEU A 81 -10.99 3.05 1.18
CA LEU A 81 -9.58 3.24 0.86
C LEU A 81 -9.36 4.60 0.14
N GLY A 82 -10.21 4.93 -0.84
CA GLY A 82 -10.15 6.23 -1.51
C GLY A 82 -10.41 7.42 -0.60
N ASP A 83 -11.32 7.31 0.38
CA ASP A 83 -11.56 8.36 1.37
C ASP A 83 -10.32 8.60 2.26
N ILE A 84 -9.56 7.54 2.58
CA ILE A 84 -8.31 7.66 3.32
C ILE A 84 -7.23 8.29 2.44
N GLU A 85 -7.11 7.83 1.19
CA GLU A 85 -6.12 8.29 0.22
C GLU A 85 -6.22 9.80 -0.03
N CYS A 86 -7.43 10.32 -0.26
CA CYS A 86 -7.67 11.74 -0.49
C CYS A 86 -7.84 12.56 0.79
N MET A 87 -7.68 11.95 1.96
CA MET A 87 -7.89 12.61 3.27
C MET A 87 -9.24 13.34 3.33
N ALA A 88 -10.32 12.61 3.02
CA ALA A 88 -11.68 13.14 2.85
C ALA A 88 -12.08 14.12 3.96
N GLN A 89 -12.70 15.24 3.59
CA GLN A 89 -13.20 16.29 4.48
C GLN A 89 -14.70 16.54 4.27
N GLY A 90 -15.48 15.45 4.13
CA GLY A 90 -16.91 15.53 3.81
C GLY A 90 -17.20 15.82 2.34
N ASP A 91 -16.18 15.96 1.53
CA ASP A 91 -16.17 16.31 0.11
C ASP A 91 -16.26 15.09 -0.84
N THR A 92 -16.31 13.89 -0.27
CA THR A 92 -16.53 12.64 -1.01
C THR A 92 -18.02 12.22 -0.93
N PRO A 93 -18.47 11.32 -1.83
CA PRO A 93 -19.86 10.82 -1.79
C PRO A 93 -20.27 10.16 -0.49
N THR A 94 -19.31 9.68 0.31
CA THR A 94 -19.55 9.07 1.62
C THR A 94 -19.74 10.10 2.72
N GLY A 95 -19.28 11.34 2.54
CA GLY A 95 -19.28 12.39 3.54
C GLY A 95 -18.43 12.08 4.77
N ARG A 96 -17.44 11.18 4.65
CA ARG A 96 -16.49 10.87 5.74
C ARG A 96 -15.49 11.97 5.95
N TYR A 97 -14.92 12.00 7.15
CA TYR A 97 -13.82 12.88 7.52
C TYR A 97 -12.63 12.08 8.01
N ILE A 98 -11.43 12.47 7.57
CA ILE A 98 -10.18 11.90 8.03
C ILE A 98 -9.46 12.96 8.86
N ARG A 99 -9.11 12.64 10.10
CA ARG A 99 -8.26 13.49 10.96
C ARG A 99 -6.85 12.91 11.00
N ILE A 100 -5.88 13.79 10.96
CA ILE A 100 -4.44 13.46 11.10
C ILE A 100 -3.96 14.10 12.40
N ASN A 101 -3.37 13.28 13.28
CA ASN A 101 -2.89 13.73 14.59
C ASN A 101 -3.96 14.47 15.41
N GLY A 102 -5.24 14.11 15.23
CA GLY A 102 -6.38 14.71 15.93
C GLY A 102 -6.96 15.96 15.27
N ALA A 103 -6.31 16.54 14.24
CA ALA A 103 -6.77 17.72 13.52
C ALA A 103 -7.38 17.34 12.14
N TYR A 104 -8.28 18.17 11.68
CA TYR A 104 -8.75 18.11 10.29
C TYR A 104 -7.73 18.82 9.40
N PRO A 105 -7.12 18.12 8.42
CA PRO A 105 -6.18 18.75 7.50
C PRO A 105 -6.92 19.79 6.65
N ASP A 106 -6.34 20.98 6.52
CA ASP A 106 -6.80 21.99 5.59
C ASP A 106 -6.36 21.65 4.15
N ASP A 107 -6.79 22.46 3.18
CA ASP A 107 -6.49 22.19 1.77
C ASP A 107 -5.00 22.28 1.45
N GLU A 108 -4.24 23.13 2.15
CA GLU A 108 -2.80 23.25 2.01
C GLU A 108 -2.08 22.00 2.49
N THR A 109 -2.38 21.55 3.72
CA THR A 109 -1.87 20.29 4.28
C THR A 109 -2.24 19.07 3.40
N ARG A 110 -3.47 19.03 2.87
CA ARG A 110 -3.91 17.97 1.97
C ARG A 110 -3.08 17.95 0.69
N PHE A 111 -2.83 19.09 0.10
CA PHE A 111 -2.03 19.25 -1.10
C PHE A 111 -0.56 18.83 -0.86
N GLU A 112 0.04 19.24 0.26
CA GLU A 112 1.40 18.86 0.63
C GLU A 112 1.56 17.35 0.87
N LEU A 113 0.54 16.72 1.45
CA LEU A 113 0.53 15.29 1.75
C LEU A 113 0.08 14.42 0.56
N GLU A 114 -0.47 15.02 -0.49
CA GLU A 114 -0.92 14.28 -1.68
C GLU A 114 0.25 13.51 -2.30
N GLY A 115 0.07 12.22 -2.50
CA GLY A 115 1.10 11.31 -3.02
C GLY A 115 2.27 10.98 -2.05
N ARG A 116 2.34 11.63 -0.89
CA ARG A 116 3.36 11.35 0.13
C ARG A 116 2.81 10.55 1.32
N LEU A 117 1.59 10.86 1.75
CA LEU A 117 0.96 10.20 2.89
C LEU A 117 0.70 8.72 2.64
N VAL A 118 0.25 8.38 1.45
CA VAL A 118 -0.30 7.07 1.11
C VAL A 118 0.48 6.42 -0.02
N ALA A 119 0.91 5.17 0.19
CA ALA A 119 1.30 4.25 -0.87
C ALA A 119 0.17 3.26 -1.13
N GLN A 120 -0.34 3.23 -2.37
CA GLN A 120 -1.44 2.36 -2.74
C GLN A 120 -0.97 1.16 -3.57
N LEU A 121 -1.35 -0.04 -3.12
CA LEU A 121 -1.19 -1.29 -3.84
C LEU A 121 -2.56 -1.72 -4.39
N SER A 122 -2.85 -1.36 -5.63
CA SER A 122 -4.11 -1.64 -6.27
C SER A 122 -4.21 -3.10 -6.76
N GLN A 123 -5.44 -3.56 -7.02
CA GLN A 123 -5.70 -4.91 -7.52
C GLN A 123 -5.00 -5.19 -8.87
N ASN A 124 -4.97 -4.22 -9.78
CA ASN A 124 -4.39 -4.33 -11.11
C ASN A 124 -3.09 -3.51 -11.18
N MET A 125 -1.97 -4.18 -11.10
CA MET A 125 -0.64 -3.58 -11.24
C MET A 125 -0.05 -4.00 -12.58
N ASN A 126 -0.23 -3.18 -13.60
CA ASN A 126 0.33 -3.40 -14.92
C ASN A 126 1.39 -2.35 -15.21
N PHE A 127 2.57 -2.81 -15.60
CA PHE A 127 3.62 -1.93 -16.07
C PHE A 127 3.37 -1.52 -17.52
N VAL A 128 3.52 -0.25 -17.81
CA VAL A 128 3.39 0.31 -19.16
C VAL A 128 4.73 0.82 -19.72
N MET A 129 5.80 0.73 -18.93
CA MET A 129 7.13 1.21 -19.28
C MET A 129 7.97 0.10 -19.91
N ASP A 130 8.74 0.41 -20.96
CA ASP A 130 9.68 -0.53 -21.59
C ASP A 130 11.05 -0.48 -20.92
N LEU A 131 11.06 -0.79 -19.61
CA LEU A 131 12.26 -0.89 -18.77
C LEU A 131 12.44 -2.34 -18.34
N ASN A 132 13.69 -2.73 -18.03
CA ASN A 132 13.92 -3.94 -17.26
C ASN A 132 13.75 -3.67 -15.74
N VAL A 133 13.73 -4.73 -14.94
CA VAL A 133 13.51 -4.64 -13.49
C VAL A 133 14.58 -3.77 -12.82
N ARG A 134 15.85 -3.89 -13.22
CA ARG A 134 16.95 -3.07 -12.70
C ARG A 134 16.70 -1.59 -12.97
N GLU A 135 16.48 -1.23 -14.23
CA GLU A 135 16.24 0.16 -14.65
C GLU A 135 15.03 0.77 -13.93
N PHE A 136 13.96 -0.01 -13.76
CA PHE A 136 12.78 0.39 -13.02
C PHE A 136 13.10 0.70 -11.55
N LEU A 137 13.78 -0.21 -10.85
CA LEU A 137 14.14 -0.03 -9.44
C LEU A 137 15.14 1.12 -9.24
N GLU A 138 16.15 1.26 -10.12
CA GLU A 138 17.11 2.37 -10.07
C GLU A 138 16.43 3.73 -10.27
N MET A 139 15.47 3.81 -11.20
CA MET A 139 14.67 5.01 -11.42
C MET A 139 13.87 5.38 -10.16
N HIS A 140 13.23 4.40 -9.53
CA HIS A 140 12.46 4.61 -8.30
C HIS A 140 13.36 5.01 -7.12
N ALA A 141 14.50 4.33 -6.93
CA ALA A 141 15.44 4.66 -5.87
C ALA A 141 15.98 6.09 -6.00
N LYS A 142 16.30 6.52 -7.24
CA LYS A 142 16.73 7.89 -7.52
C LYS A 142 15.64 8.92 -7.29
N SER A 143 14.42 8.65 -7.76
CA SER A 143 13.28 9.57 -7.61
C SER A 143 12.83 9.76 -6.16
N ARG A 144 13.15 8.81 -5.30
CA ARG A 144 12.83 8.83 -3.87
C ARG A 144 14.01 9.16 -2.97
N PHE A 145 15.11 9.63 -3.56
CA PHE A 145 16.32 10.09 -2.86
C PHE A 145 16.84 9.06 -1.83
N CYS A 146 16.83 7.78 -2.17
CA CYS A 146 17.38 6.74 -1.29
C CYS A 146 18.88 7.00 -1.04
N GLU A 147 19.33 6.88 0.22
CA GLU A 147 20.72 7.13 0.61
C GLU A 147 21.74 6.21 -0.10
N ASP A 148 21.38 4.93 -0.26
CA ASP A 148 22.19 3.93 -0.99
C ASP A 148 21.31 3.25 -2.06
N PRO A 149 21.17 3.87 -3.25
CA PRO A 149 20.30 3.37 -4.30
C PRO A 149 20.68 1.96 -4.78
N GLU A 150 21.98 1.64 -4.86
CA GLU A 150 22.43 0.33 -5.34
C GLU A 150 22.08 -0.78 -4.37
N GLN A 151 22.29 -0.57 -3.07
CA GLN A 151 21.96 -1.55 -2.05
C GLN A 151 20.45 -1.75 -1.95
N VAL A 152 19.66 -0.67 -2.00
CA VAL A 152 18.20 -0.73 -1.94
C VAL A 152 17.61 -1.47 -3.14
N VAL A 153 18.16 -1.28 -4.34
CA VAL A 153 17.77 -2.02 -5.56
C VAL A 153 17.98 -3.52 -5.39
N ILE A 154 19.15 -3.93 -4.87
CA ILE A 154 19.45 -5.35 -4.64
C ILE A 154 18.48 -5.94 -3.61
N GLN A 155 18.30 -5.29 -2.46
CA GLN A 155 17.39 -5.75 -1.40
C GLN A 155 15.93 -5.86 -1.87
N CYS A 156 15.47 -4.87 -2.64
CA CYS A 156 14.15 -4.86 -3.23
C CYS A 156 13.97 -6.02 -4.22
N PHE A 157 14.93 -6.26 -5.10
CA PHE A 157 14.89 -7.36 -6.05
C PHE A 157 14.91 -8.74 -5.37
N GLU A 158 15.76 -8.94 -4.37
CA GLU A 158 15.82 -10.19 -3.59
C GLU A 158 14.48 -10.44 -2.89
N CYS A 159 13.94 -9.43 -2.21
CA CYS A 159 12.64 -9.50 -1.56
C CYS A 159 11.51 -9.81 -2.56
N ALA A 160 11.50 -9.18 -3.73
CA ALA A 160 10.52 -9.47 -4.77
C ALA A 160 10.58 -10.93 -5.25
N ASN A 161 11.78 -11.47 -5.40
CA ASN A 161 11.97 -12.88 -5.76
C ASN A 161 11.61 -13.85 -4.62
N GLU A 162 11.76 -13.47 -3.37
CA GLU A 162 11.30 -14.28 -2.23
C GLU A 162 9.77 -14.34 -2.16
N LEU A 163 9.11 -13.23 -2.45
CA LEU A 163 7.65 -13.14 -2.47
C LEU A 163 7.01 -13.83 -3.67
N ALA A 164 7.69 -13.84 -4.81
CA ALA A 164 7.17 -14.41 -6.05
C ALA A 164 7.20 -15.94 -6.01
N GLY A 165 6.09 -16.58 -6.43
CA GLY A 165 6.02 -18.04 -6.56
C GLY A 165 6.98 -18.59 -7.62
N GLU A 166 7.28 -17.79 -8.65
CA GLU A 166 8.27 -18.09 -9.69
C GLU A 166 9.31 -16.97 -9.75
N LYS A 167 10.59 -17.34 -9.67
CA LYS A 167 11.68 -16.36 -9.73
C LYS A 167 11.82 -15.76 -11.13
N PHE A 168 12.31 -14.52 -11.18
CA PHE A 168 12.58 -13.79 -12.41
C PHE A 168 13.97 -13.13 -12.37
N SER A 169 14.50 -12.79 -13.55
CA SER A 169 15.80 -12.11 -13.66
C SER A 169 15.64 -10.61 -13.47
N ILE A 170 16.69 -9.97 -12.96
CA ILE A 170 16.75 -8.51 -12.84
C ILE A 170 16.78 -7.81 -14.22
N ASP A 171 17.18 -8.54 -15.28
CA ASP A 171 17.20 -8.05 -16.66
C ASP A 171 15.88 -8.31 -17.41
N THR A 172 14.89 -8.95 -16.75
CA THR A 172 13.56 -9.17 -17.35
C THR A 172 12.85 -7.83 -17.52
N LYS A 173 12.18 -7.62 -18.66
CA LYS A 173 11.34 -6.45 -18.85
C LYS A 173 10.14 -6.48 -17.90
N VAL A 174 9.84 -5.35 -17.25
CA VAL A 174 8.71 -5.27 -16.30
C VAL A 174 7.38 -5.62 -16.96
N THR A 175 7.22 -5.34 -18.26
CA THR A 175 6.03 -5.70 -19.05
C THR A 175 5.89 -7.20 -19.34
N GLN A 176 6.95 -7.99 -19.14
CA GLN A 176 6.96 -9.45 -19.33
C GLN A 176 6.75 -10.21 -18.01
N LEU A 177 6.72 -9.54 -16.89
CA LEU A 177 6.46 -10.15 -15.60
C LEU A 177 5.02 -10.72 -15.55
N SER A 178 4.87 -11.89 -14.97
CA SER A 178 3.55 -12.43 -14.63
C SER A 178 2.85 -11.53 -13.58
N GLY A 179 1.53 -11.64 -13.45
CA GLY A 179 0.79 -10.86 -12.46
C GLY A 179 1.30 -11.04 -11.03
N GLY A 180 1.73 -12.25 -10.67
CA GLY A 180 2.35 -12.53 -9.36
C GLY A 180 3.71 -11.87 -9.19
N GLN A 181 4.57 -11.95 -10.21
CA GLN A 181 5.89 -11.31 -10.21
C GLN A 181 5.78 -9.79 -10.17
N SER A 182 4.89 -9.20 -10.97
CA SER A 182 4.61 -7.75 -10.96
C SER A 182 4.19 -7.26 -9.58
N ARG A 183 3.30 -8.01 -8.93
CA ARG A 183 2.81 -7.66 -7.59
C ARG A 183 3.89 -7.83 -6.52
N ALA A 184 4.68 -8.89 -6.58
CA ALA A 184 5.82 -9.10 -5.69
C ALA A 184 6.83 -7.95 -5.80
N LEU A 185 7.12 -7.50 -7.03
CA LEU A 185 8.00 -6.36 -7.28
C LEU A 185 7.46 -5.06 -6.69
N MET A 186 6.17 -4.76 -6.88
CA MET A 186 5.55 -3.54 -6.35
C MET A 186 5.46 -3.54 -4.82
N ILE A 187 5.20 -4.70 -4.20
CA ILE A 187 5.22 -4.83 -2.74
C ILE A 187 6.62 -4.57 -2.19
N ALA A 188 7.64 -5.16 -2.80
CA ALA A 188 9.03 -4.94 -2.40
C ALA A 188 9.45 -3.46 -2.60
N ASP A 189 9.12 -2.85 -3.73
CA ASP A 189 9.33 -1.43 -4.00
C ASP A 189 8.69 -0.55 -2.92
N THR A 190 7.41 -0.79 -2.59
CA THR A 190 6.70 -0.05 -1.55
C THR A 190 7.32 -0.25 -0.17
N ALA A 191 7.77 -1.45 0.15
CA ALA A 191 8.35 -1.76 1.46
C ALA A 191 9.74 -1.13 1.66
N TYR A 192 10.57 -1.13 0.62
CA TYR A 192 11.98 -0.69 0.72
C TYR A 192 12.19 0.77 0.33
N MET A 193 11.44 1.27 -0.66
CA MET A 193 11.66 2.59 -1.24
C MET A 193 10.62 3.63 -0.86
N SER A 194 9.40 3.23 -0.45
CA SER A 194 8.38 4.21 -0.08
C SER A 194 8.58 4.73 1.35
N SER A 195 8.62 6.04 1.50
CA SER A 195 8.58 6.75 2.79
C SER A 195 7.16 6.93 3.33
N SER A 196 6.12 6.63 2.54
CA SER A 196 4.72 6.83 2.94
C SER A 196 4.39 6.10 4.24
N PRO A 197 3.84 6.79 5.25
CA PRO A 197 3.49 6.20 6.54
C PRO A 197 2.24 5.32 6.48
N VAL A 198 1.42 5.45 5.44
CA VAL A 198 0.18 4.70 5.24
C VAL A 198 0.28 3.85 3.99
N ILE A 199 -0.10 2.59 4.10
CA ILE A 199 -0.18 1.66 2.98
C ILE A 199 -1.62 1.20 2.82
N LEU A 200 -2.17 1.39 1.62
CA LEU A 200 -3.49 0.87 1.23
C LEU A 200 -3.32 -0.31 0.30
N ILE A 201 -3.94 -1.43 0.64
CA ILE A 201 -3.86 -2.66 -0.13
C ILE A 201 -5.28 -3.07 -0.56
N ASP A 202 -5.49 -3.21 -1.87
CA ASP A 202 -6.76 -3.69 -2.39
C ASP A 202 -6.61 -5.09 -3.00
N GLU A 203 -7.23 -6.10 -2.33
CA GLU A 203 -7.33 -7.49 -2.76
C GLU A 203 -5.99 -8.18 -3.14
N ILE A 204 -5.09 -8.32 -2.15
CA ILE A 204 -3.76 -8.96 -2.33
C ILE A 204 -3.83 -10.47 -2.58
N GLU A 205 -4.92 -11.13 -2.23
CA GLU A 205 -5.09 -12.58 -2.23
C GLU A 205 -5.02 -13.26 -3.61
N ASN A 206 -5.25 -12.50 -4.67
CA ASN A 206 -5.34 -13.04 -6.04
C ASN A 206 -3.97 -13.17 -6.75
N ALA A 207 -2.86 -13.00 -6.05
CA ALA A 207 -1.60 -12.66 -6.68
C ALA A 207 -0.61 -13.81 -6.92
N GLY A 208 -0.81 -15.00 -6.39
CA GLY A 208 0.20 -16.06 -6.47
C GLY A 208 1.52 -15.74 -5.75
N ILE A 209 1.43 -14.93 -4.69
CA ILE A 209 2.53 -14.53 -3.79
C ILE A 209 2.29 -15.07 -2.39
N ASP A 210 3.35 -15.11 -1.57
CA ASP A 210 3.20 -15.36 -0.13
C ASP A 210 2.59 -14.13 0.56
N ARG A 211 1.28 -14.22 0.82
CA ARG A 211 0.46 -13.15 1.39
C ARG A 211 0.92 -12.71 2.78
N ARG A 212 1.33 -13.67 3.63
CA ARG A 212 1.77 -13.39 5.00
C ARG A 212 3.11 -12.70 5.02
N GLN A 213 4.04 -13.21 4.22
CA GLN A 213 5.35 -12.60 4.08
C GLN A 213 5.21 -11.17 3.53
N ALA A 214 4.33 -10.96 2.54
CA ALA A 214 4.03 -9.63 2.00
C ALA A 214 3.56 -8.64 3.08
N ILE A 215 2.56 -9.02 3.89
CA ILE A 215 2.09 -8.16 4.99
C ILE A 215 3.19 -7.93 6.03
N SER A 216 3.92 -8.98 6.43
CA SER A 216 5.02 -8.85 7.38
C SER A 216 6.11 -7.87 6.91
N ILE A 217 6.40 -7.84 5.61
CA ILE A 217 7.38 -6.91 5.04
C ILE A 217 6.83 -5.48 5.02
N LEU A 218 5.58 -5.29 4.63
CA LEU A 218 4.93 -3.99 4.55
C LEU A 218 4.70 -3.34 5.93
N THR A 219 4.55 -4.15 6.98
CA THR A 219 4.39 -3.66 8.36
C THR A 219 5.71 -3.34 9.06
N ARG A 220 6.84 -3.67 8.46
CA ARG A 220 8.15 -3.22 8.96
C ARG A 220 8.22 -1.69 8.88
N LYS A 221 8.87 -1.05 9.85
CA LYS A 221 9.02 0.42 9.94
C LYS A 221 7.77 1.17 10.39
N ASP A 222 6.96 0.58 11.28
CA ASP A 222 5.83 1.26 11.95
C ASP A 222 4.84 1.95 11.00
N LYS A 223 4.57 1.35 9.83
CA LYS A 223 3.58 1.86 8.90
C LYS A 223 2.16 1.47 9.33
N ILE A 224 1.19 2.31 9.00
CA ILE A 224 -0.25 1.98 9.14
C ILE A 224 -0.68 1.26 7.88
N VAL A 225 -1.23 0.06 8.00
CA VAL A 225 -1.66 -0.74 6.85
C VAL A 225 -3.17 -0.93 6.88
N PHE A 226 -3.85 -0.48 5.82
CA PHE A 226 -5.25 -0.81 5.56
C PHE A 226 -5.33 -1.80 4.42
N MET A 227 -6.02 -2.90 4.64
CA MET A 227 -6.07 -4.01 3.69
C MET A 227 -7.52 -4.41 3.43
N SER A 228 -7.99 -4.20 2.20
CA SER A 228 -9.23 -4.78 1.70
C SER A 228 -8.99 -6.24 1.33
N THR A 229 -9.75 -7.17 1.91
CA THR A 229 -9.54 -8.59 1.68
C THR A 229 -10.82 -9.41 1.79
N HIS A 230 -10.85 -10.53 1.06
CA HIS A 230 -11.82 -11.61 1.21
C HIS A 230 -11.20 -12.85 1.86
N ASP A 231 -9.89 -12.85 2.10
CA ASP A 231 -9.16 -13.94 2.70
C ASP A 231 -9.33 -13.93 4.22
N PRO A 232 -9.86 -15.01 4.83
CA PRO A 232 -10.08 -15.08 6.26
C PRO A 232 -8.76 -15.02 7.07
N LEU A 233 -7.66 -15.57 6.54
CA LEU A 233 -6.37 -15.53 7.23
C LEU A 233 -5.82 -14.10 7.31
N LEU A 234 -5.88 -13.37 6.19
CA LEU A 234 -5.49 -11.96 6.16
C LEU A 234 -6.42 -11.10 7.04
N ALA A 235 -7.73 -11.37 7.00
CA ALA A 235 -8.68 -10.64 7.82
C ALA A 235 -8.42 -10.82 9.33
N LEU A 236 -8.03 -12.02 9.76
CA LEU A 236 -7.76 -12.34 11.16
C LEU A 236 -6.34 -11.97 11.60
N SER A 237 -5.40 -11.76 10.68
CA SER A 237 -4.05 -11.28 11.01
C SER A 237 -4.02 -9.82 11.44
N ALA A 238 -5.03 -9.05 11.06
CA ALA A 238 -5.17 -7.65 11.44
C ALA A 238 -5.57 -7.49 12.92
N SER A 239 -5.12 -6.40 13.55
CA SER A 239 -5.51 -6.05 14.92
C SER A 239 -7.00 -5.67 15.03
N LYS A 240 -7.53 -5.04 13.98
CA LYS A 240 -8.93 -4.60 13.90
C LYS A 240 -9.49 -4.89 12.51
N ARG A 241 -10.80 -5.13 12.46
CA ARG A 241 -11.57 -5.31 11.22
C ARG A 241 -12.67 -4.27 11.08
N ILE A 242 -12.72 -3.62 9.92
CA ILE A 242 -13.83 -2.77 9.51
C ILE A 242 -14.77 -3.59 8.62
N VAL A 243 -16.01 -3.71 9.03
CA VAL A 243 -17.05 -4.40 8.24
C VAL A 243 -17.84 -3.37 7.45
N ILE A 244 -17.77 -3.46 6.12
CA ILE A 244 -18.50 -2.55 5.22
C ILE A 244 -19.78 -3.23 4.73
N ARG A 245 -20.91 -2.52 4.87
CA ARG A 245 -22.21 -2.90 4.30
C ARG A 245 -22.88 -1.68 3.70
N ASN A 246 -23.49 -1.84 2.56
CA ASN A 246 -24.24 -0.77 1.88
C ASN A 246 -23.44 0.55 1.73
N GLY A 247 -22.15 0.48 1.54
CA GLY A 247 -21.27 1.65 1.42
C GLY A 247 -20.80 2.24 2.74
N GLY A 248 -21.38 1.84 3.86
CA GLY A 248 -21.10 2.34 5.19
C GLY A 248 -20.31 1.39 6.08
N ILE A 249 -19.65 1.94 7.11
CA ILE A 249 -19.03 1.19 8.20
C ILE A 249 -20.13 0.66 9.12
N ALA A 250 -20.42 -0.65 8.98
CA ALA A 250 -21.45 -1.29 9.78
C ALA A 250 -20.96 -1.69 11.17
N LYS A 251 -19.68 -2.06 11.30
CA LYS A 251 -19.08 -2.51 12.57
C LYS A 251 -17.57 -2.40 12.51
N ILE A 252 -16.96 -2.11 13.65
CA ILE A 252 -15.52 -2.22 13.90
C ILE A 252 -15.34 -3.33 14.94
N ILE A 253 -14.47 -4.30 14.67
CA ILE A 253 -14.24 -5.49 15.51
C ILE A 253 -12.75 -5.56 15.82
N GLU A 254 -12.39 -5.67 17.09
CA GLU A 254 -11.04 -6.00 17.53
C GLU A 254 -10.84 -7.51 17.46
N THR A 255 -9.69 -7.95 16.94
CA THR A 255 -9.36 -9.37 16.86
C THR A 255 -9.02 -9.91 18.26
N THR A 256 -9.81 -10.89 18.73
CA THR A 256 -9.63 -11.50 20.05
C THR A 256 -8.58 -12.63 20.01
N GLU A 257 -8.09 -13.03 21.18
CA GLU A 257 -7.18 -14.18 21.31
C GLU A 257 -7.84 -15.50 20.82
N GLU A 258 -9.15 -15.65 21.01
CA GLU A 258 -9.89 -16.82 20.50
C GLU A 258 -9.94 -16.84 18.98
N GLU A 259 -10.10 -15.68 18.32
CA GLU A 259 -10.03 -15.57 16.87
C GLU A 259 -8.62 -15.84 16.35
N ARG A 260 -7.58 -15.39 17.07
CA ARG A 260 -6.18 -15.71 16.74
C ARG A 260 -5.89 -17.19 16.87
N ALA A 261 -6.39 -17.85 17.92
CA ALA A 261 -6.27 -19.29 18.07
C ALA A 261 -6.95 -20.05 16.90
N SER A 262 -8.05 -19.52 16.37
CA SER A 262 -8.74 -20.10 15.22
C SER A 262 -7.97 -20.00 13.90
N GLN A 263 -6.96 -19.11 13.81
CA GLN A 263 -6.12 -18.97 12.61
C GLN A 263 -5.43 -20.29 12.25
N THR A 264 -4.93 -21.03 13.24
CA THR A 264 -4.25 -22.31 12.99
C THR A 264 -5.15 -23.31 12.27
N ILE A 265 -6.42 -23.39 12.67
CA ILE A 265 -7.39 -24.28 12.02
C ILE A 265 -7.67 -23.82 10.58
N ILE A 266 -7.81 -22.52 10.37
CA ILE A 266 -8.06 -21.94 9.03
C ILE A 266 -6.82 -22.14 8.14
N GLU A 267 -5.60 -22.07 8.71
CA GLU A 267 -4.34 -22.36 8.01
C GLU A 267 -4.27 -23.80 7.51
N GLU A 268 -4.67 -24.75 8.33
CA GLU A 268 -4.71 -26.15 7.93
C GLU A 268 -5.70 -26.39 6.78
N LEU A 269 -6.86 -25.72 6.84
CA LEU A 269 -7.86 -25.77 5.77
C LEU A 269 -7.33 -25.13 4.48
N ASP A 270 -6.72 -23.96 4.56
CA ASP A 270 -6.14 -23.28 3.39
C ASP A 270 -5.01 -24.12 2.78
N GLY A 271 -4.13 -24.68 3.62
CA GLY A 271 -3.08 -25.60 3.17
C GLY A 271 -3.64 -26.85 2.47
N THR A 272 -4.80 -27.34 2.90
CA THR A 272 -5.48 -28.44 2.23
C THR A 272 -6.01 -28.01 0.85
N ILE A 273 -6.64 -26.87 0.77
CA ILE A 273 -7.13 -26.28 -0.49
C ILE A 273 -5.96 -26.03 -1.46
N MET A 274 -4.84 -25.51 -0.96
CA MET A 274 -3.65 -25.28 -1.79
C MET A 274 -3.07 -26.59 -2.36
N ARG A 275 -3.01 -27.66 -1.56
CA ARG A 275 -2.58 -28.99 -2.05
C ARG A 275 -3.50 -29.51 -3.15
N ILE A 276 -4.81 -29.36 -2.98
CA ILE A 276 -5.78 -29.77 -4.01
C ILE A 276 -5.59 -28.95 -5.31
N ARG A 277 -5.33 -27.65 -5.21
CA ARG A 277 -5.02 -26.80 -6.35
C ARG A 277 -3.75 -27.25 -7.08
N GLU A 278 -2.70 -27.62 -6.35
CA GLU A 278 -1.46 -28.16 -6.95
C GLU A 278 -1.69 -29.50 -7.66
N MET A 279 -2.44 -30.43 -7.06
CA MET A 279 -2.82 -31.69 -7.72
C MET A 279 -3.54 -31.42 -9.06
N LEU A 280 -4.47 -30.46 -9.08
CA LEU A 280 -5.17 -30.05 -10.32
C LEU A 280 -4.21 -29.45 -11.36
N ARG A 281 -3.26 -28.61 -10.94
CA ARG A 281 -2.25 -28.03 -11.83
C ARG A 281 -1.34 -29.07 -12.46
N HIS A 282 -1.04 -30.14 -11.73
CA HIS A 282 -0.28 -31.29 -12.25
C HIS A 282 -1.14 -32.27 -13.05
N GLY A 283 -2.43 -32.01 -13.27
CA GLY A 283 -3.33 -32.87 -14.03
C GLY A 283 -3.75 -34.14 -13.29
N GLU A 284 -3.60 -34.15 -11.97
CA GLU A 284 -4.01 -35.26 -11.13
C GLU A 284 -5.54 -35.31 -10.97
N ARG A 285 -6.07 -36.53 -10.87
CA ARG A 285 -7.50 -36.71 -10.60
C ARG A 285 -7.77 -36.61 -9.10
N ILE A 286 -8.74 -35.80 -8.75
CA ILE A 286 -9.24 -35.66 -7.38
C ILE A 286 -10.31 -36.73 -7.15
N THR A 287 -10.01 -37.72 -6.30
CA THR A 287 -10.94 -38.77 -5.90
C THR A 287 -11.21 -38.70 -4.41
N PRO A 288 -12.38 -39.21 -3.93
CA PRO A 288 -12.69 -39.20 -2.49
C PRO A 288 -11.59 -39.80 -1.63
N ASP A 289 -11.03 -40.94 -2.02
CA ASP A 289 -9.96 -41.64 -1.30
C ASP A 289 -8.70 -40.79 -1.10
N ARG A 290 -8.41 -39.86 -2.04
CA ARG A 290 -7.29 -38.92 -1.92
C ARG A 290 -7.64 -37.76 -0.99
N LEU A 291 -8.90 -37.41 -0.86
CA LEU A 291 -9.38 -36.36 0.03
C LEU A 291 -9.49 -36.82 1.49
N ASP A 292 -9.78 -38.13 1.72
CA ASP A 292 -9.85 -38.73 3.08
C ASP A 292 -8.54 -38.58 3.85
N GLY A 293 -7.39 -38.52 3.15
CA GLY A 293 -6.08 -38.24 3.74
C GLY A 293 -5.89 -36.82 4.28
N PHE A 294 -6.81 -35.89 3.98
CA PHE A 294 -6.79 -34.48 4.43
C PHE A 294 -7.78 -34.23 5.59
N SER A 295 -8.58 -35.22 5.98
CA SER A 295 -9.64 -35.07 7.01
C SER A 295 -9.18 -35.45 8.44
N ARG A 296 -7.87 -35.39 8.72
CA ARG A 296 -7.32 -35.68 10.06
C ARG A 296 -6.50 -34.53 10.61
#